data_bf5de2ce76cb9d76b103327bbb37dd02
#
_entry.id   bf5de2ce76cb9d76b103327bbb37dd02
#
_cell.length_a   1.000
_cell.length_b   1.000
_cell.length_c   1.000
_cell.angle_alpha   90.00
_cell.angle_beta   90.00
_cell.angle_gamma   90.00
#
_symmetry.space_group_name_H-M   'P 1'
#
loop_
_entity.id
_entity.type
_entity.pdbx_description
1 polymer ?
#
loop_
_entity_poly.entity_id
_entity_poly.type
_entity_poly.pdbx_seq_one_letter_code
_entity_poly.pdbx_strand_id
1 'polypeptide(L)'
;MTSTSKICHDLKEEGISAVVHILSNCEVPKGGVITEEGILDNTIYASTMCMVSGTYYYHIYDCRQITAIHLFDENXXSEEIKTYPFLCKQKIFYEN
;
A
#
# COMPACT_ATOMS: atom_id res chain seq x y z
N MET A 1 -9.58 11.74 16.36
CA MET A 1 -8.61 10.87 15.68
C MET A 1 -7.69 11.68 14.79
N THR A 2 -6.42 11.41 14.84
CA THR A 2 -5.47 12.11 13.99
C THR A 2 -5.64 11.71 12.55
N SER A 3 -5.66 12.67 11.65
CA SER A 3 -5.79 12.38 10.24
C SER A 3 -4.53 11.68 9.73
N THR A 4 -4.66 10.92 8.63
CA THR A 4 -3.52 10.26 8.04
C THR A 4 -2.47 11.26 7.57
N SER A 5 -2.89 12.43 7.09
CA SER A 5 -1.91 13.41 6.63
C SER A 5 -1.08 13.96 7.80
N LYS A 6 -1.70 14.12 8.98
CA LYS A 6 -0.93 14.56 10.12
C LYS A 6 0.04 13.49 10.58
N ILE A 7 -0.39 12.24 10.61
CA ILE A 7 0.51 11.14 10.96
C ILE A 7 1.70 11.10 10.02
N CYS A 8 1.43 11.23 8.73
CA CYS A 8 2.49 11.20 7.72
C CYS A 8 3.48 12.35 7.94
N HIS A 9 2.95 13.54 8.18
CA HIS A 9 3.80 14.72 8.33
C HIS A 9 4.65 14.65 9.59
N ASP A 10 4.03 14.27 10.71
CA ASP A 10 4.69 14.37 12.01
C ASP A 10 5.64 13.20 12.29
N LEU A 11 5.26 12.00 11.86
CA LEU A 11 5.98 10.78 12.25
C LEU A 11 6.75 10.16 11.11
N LYS A 12 6.54 10.65 9.89
CA LYS A 12 7.27 10.16 8.72
C LYS A 12 7.09 8.66 8.58
N GLU A 13 8.19 7.90 8.57
CA GLU A 13 8.09 6.47 8.34
C GLU A 13 7.28 5.76 9.40
N GLU A 14 7.35 6.22 10.65
CA GLU A 14 6.51 5.65 11.69
C GLU A 14 5.04 5.92 11.42
N GLY A 15 4.72 7.09 10.87
CA GLY A 15 3.34 7.39 10.53
C GLY A 15 2.83 6.49 9.42
N ILE A 16 3.66 6.22 8.42
CA ILE A 16 3.26 5.32 7.35
C ILE A 16 3.02 3.92 7.89
N SER A 17 3.91 3.46 8.76
CA SER A 17 3.71 2.16 9.38
C SER A 17 2.41 2.10 10.17
N ALA A 18 2.10 3.16 10.90
CA ALA A 18 0.87 3.19 11.69
C ALA A 18 -0.37 3.10 10.78
N VAL A 19 -0.35 3.83 9.67
CA VAL A 19 -1.48 3.79 8.73
C VAL A 19 -1.64 2.40 8.15
N VAL A 20 -0.53 1.76 7.78
CA VAL A 20 -0.61 0.41 7.23
C VAL A 20 -1.17 -0.56 8.25
N HIS A 21 -0.79 -0.42 9.53
CA HIS A 21 -1.37 -1.27 10.57
C HIS A 21 -2.88 -1.05 10.69
N ILE A 22 -3.33 0.20 10.61
CA ILE A 22 -4.75 0.47 10.67
C ILE A 22 -5.47 -0.18 9.49
N LEU A 23 -4.92 -0.04 8.29
CA LEU A 23 -5.54 -0.61 7.09
C LEU A 23 -5.57 -2.12 7.13
N SER A 24 -4.65 -2.75 7.85
CA SER A 24 -4.62 -4.20 7.93
C SER A 24 -5.90 -4.78 8.55
N ASN A 25 -6.61 -3.98 9.33
CA ASN A 25 -7.87 -4.43 9.91
C ASN A 25 -8.95 -4.63 8.87
N CYS A 26 -8.76 -4.08 7.67
CA CYS A 26 -9.74 -4.18 6.59
C CYS A 26 -9.36 -5.22 5.55
N GLU A 27 -8.22 -5.88 5.71
CA GLU A 27 -7.74 -6.81 4.70
C GLU A 27 -8.46 -8.13 4.76
N VAL A 28 -8.70 -8.71 3.59
CA VAL A 28 -9.39 -9.99 3.45
C VAL A 28 -8.39 -11.01 2.92
N PRO A 29 -8.09 -12.06 3.70
CA PRO A 29 -7.19 -13.10 3.19
C PRO A 29 -7.89 -13.97 2.16
N LYS A 30 -7.10 -14.57 1.29
CA LYS A 30 -7.65 -15.46 0.29
C LYS A 30 -8.37 -16.61 0.98
N GLY A 31 -9.62 -16.83 0.60
CA GLY A 31 -10.44 -17.85 1.22
C GLY A 31 -11.28 -17.36 2.40
N GLY A 32 -11.07 -16.10 2.82
CA GLY A 32 -11.88 -15.55 3.90
C GLY A 32 -13.28 -15.18 3.48
N VAL A 33 -13.46 -14.85 2.21
CA VAL A 33 -14.76 -14.52 1.65
C VAL A 33 -14.89 -15.23 0.31
N ILE A 34 -16.03 -15.87 0.10
CA ILE A 34 -16.32 -16.52 -1.17
C ILE A 34 -17.55 -15.82 -1.75
N THR A 35 -17.41 -15.31 -2.96
CA THR A 35 -18.51 -14.60 -3.61
C THR A 35 -19.61 -15.56 -4.00
N GLU A 36 -20.75 -14.98 -4.41
CA GLU A 36 -21.88 -15.79 -4.85
C GLU A 36 -21.52 -16.62 -6.07
N GLU A 37 -20.58 -16.15 -6.87
CA GLU A 37 -20.11 -16.88 -8.04
C GLU A 37 -19.11 -17.97 -7.68
N GLY A 38 -18.77 -18.12 -6.41
CA GLY A 38 -17.80 -19.13 -5.99
C GLY A 38 -16.36 -18.68 -6.10
N ILE A 39 -16.11 -17.40 -6.35
CA ILE A 39 -14.76 -16.88 -6.49
C ILE A 39 -14.23 -16.49 -5.12
N LEU A 40 -12.99 -16.89 -4.82
CA LEU A 40 -12.35 -16.49 -3.58
C LEU A 40 -12.00 -15.01 -3.64
N ASP A 41 -12.44 -14.27 -2.64
CA ASP A 41 -12.21 -12.84 -2.58
C ASP A 41 -11.03 -12.56 -1.65
N ASN A 42 -10.21 -11.59 -2.01
CA ASN A 42 -9.11 -11.18 -1.14
C ASN A 42 -8.69 -9.76 -1.49
N THR A 43 -8.01 -9.15 -0.55
CA THR A 43 -7.46 -7.82 -0.75
C THR A 43 -6.29 -7.91 -1.72
N ILE A 44 -6.33 -7.11 -2.79
CA ILE A 44 -5.28 -7.14 -3.79
C ILE A 44 -4.15 -6.20 -3.41
N TYR A 45 -4.49 -5.00 -2.95
CA TYR A 45 -3.48 -4.05 -2.51
C TYR A 45 -4.08 -3.10 -1.48
N ALA A 46 -3.20 -2.42 -0.76
CA ALA A 46 -3.58 -1.36 0.16
C ALA A 46 -2.66 -0.17 -0.09
N SER A 47 -3.22 1.02 -0.05
CA SER A 47 -2.43 2.19 -0.38
C SER A 47 -2.80 3.36 0.52
N THR A 48 -1.88 4.31 0.62
CA THR A 48 -2.12 5.55 1.31
C THR A 48 -1.26 6.64 0.67
N MET A 49 -1.60 7.87 0.98
CA MET A 49 -0.93 9.01 0.36
C MET A 49 -0.52 10.00 1.44
N CYS A 50 0.72 10.44 1.38
CA CYS A 50 1.13 11.58 2.18
C CYS A 50 0.91 12.84 1.37
N MET A 51 -0.10 13.62 1.74
CA MET A 51 -0.46 14.80 0.95
C MET A 51 0.60 15.87 1.02
N VAL A 52 1.32 15.96 2.15
CA VAL A 52 2.32 17.00 2.31
C VAL A 52 3.50 16.78 1.38
N SER A 53 4.02 15.56 1.31
CA SER A 53 5.17 15.25 0.47
C SER A 53 4.78 14.81 -0.93
N GLY A 54 3.51 14.51 -1.16
CA GLY A 54 3.08 13.99 -2.45
C GLY A 54 3.60 12.60 -2.71
N THR A 55 3.72 11.79 -1.68
CA THR A 55 4.25 10.45 -1.82
C THR A 55 3.12 9.43 -1.69
N TYR A 56 3.05 8.53 -2.64
CA TYR A 56 2.05 7.47 -2.68
C TYR A 56 2.70 6.18 -2.22
N TYR A 57 2.11 5.53 -1.23
CA TYR A 57 2.64 4.29 -0.65
C TYR A 57 1.65 3.17 -0.88
N TYR A 58 2.17 1.99 -1.18
CA TYR A 58 1.28 0.84 -1.32
C TYR A 58 2.04 -0.45 -1.05
N HIS A 59 1.27 -1.49 -0.77
CA HIS A 59 1.79 -2.85 -0.80
C HIS A 59 0.70 -3.76 -1.37
N ILE A 60 1.11 -4.91 -1.87
CA ILE A 60 0.19 -5.84 -2.51
C ILE A 60 0.02 -7.07 -1.64
N TYR A 61 -1.01 -7.86 -1.96
CA TYR A 61 -1.29 -9.06 -1.19
C TYR A 61 -0.10 -10.02 -1.16
N ASP A 62 0.58 -10.16 -2.30
CA ASP A 62 1.66 -11.13 -2.42
C ASP A 62 2.99 -10.63 -1.86
N CYS A 63 3.07 -9.39 -1.41
CA CYS A 63 4.32 -8.86 -0.88
C CYS A 63 4.01 -7.70 0.06
N ARG A 64 4.38 -7.85 1.32
CA ARG A 64 4.07 -6.82 2.30
C ARG A 64 5.10 -5.69 2.34
N GLN A 65 6.10 -5.75 1.46
CA GLN A 65 7.06 -4.66 1.36
C GLN A 65 6.35 -3.41 0.85
N ILE A 66 6.51 -2.31 1.56
CA ILE A 66 5.89 -1.05 1.17
C ILE A 66 6.69 -0.43 0.03
N THR A 67 6.00 -0.04 -1.02
CA THR A 67 6.59 0.65 -2.16
C THR A 67 6.11 2.09 -2.15
N ALA A 68 6.99 3.01 -2.48
CA ALA A 68 6.67 4.44 -2.48
C ALA A 68 6.97 5.05 -3.84
N ILE A 69 6.11 5.98 -4.25
CA ILE A 69 6.30 6.75 -5.48
C ILE A 69 6.19 8.22 -5.10
N HIS A 70 7.24 8.98 -5.39
CA HIS A 70 7.21 10.43 -5.19
C HIS A 70 6.54 11.07 -6.39
N LEU A 71 5.31 11.52 -6.20
CA LEU A 71 4.52 12.02 -7.33
C LEU A 71 5.09 13.30 -7.90
N PHE A 72 5.72 14.13 -7.07
CA PHE A 72 6.29 15.37 -7.57
C PHE A 72 7.51 15.14 -8.45
N ASP A 73 8.08 13.96 -8.42
CA ASP A 73 9.19 13.62 -9.32
C ASP A 73 8.71 13.09 -10.65
N GLU A 74 7.39 12.91 -10.83
CA GLU A 74 6.84 12.38 -12.06
C GLU A 74 6.42 13.52 -12.98
N ASN A 75 6.34 13.21 -14.30
CA ASN A 75 5.89 14.18 -15.28
C ASN A 75 4.36 14.12 -15.39
N UNK A 76 3.88 14.85 -14.73
CA UNK A 76 2.47 14.90 -14.65
C UNK A 76 1.86 15.38 -15.88
N UNK A 77 2.62 15.99 -16.69
CA UNK A 77 2.21 16.52 -17.90
C UNK A 77 2.32 15.59 -19.03
N SER A 78 2.76 14.48 -18.91
CA SER A 78 2.95 13.46 -19.92
C SER A 78 1.62 12.96 -20.45
N GLU A 79 1.57 12.71 -21.73
CA GLU A 79 0.40 12.14 -22.34
C GLU A 79 0.39 10.60 -22.27
N GLU A 80 1.50 10.01 -21.86
CA GLU A 80 1.62 8.56 -21.78
C GLU A 80 1.38 8.09 -20.35
N ILE A 81 0.75 6.93 -20.24
CA ILE A 81 0.53 6.30 -18.93
C ILE A 81 1.84 5.65 -18.50
N LYS A 82 2.28 5.98 -17.30
CA LYS A 82 3.47 5.35 -16.74
C LYS A 82 3.03 4.23 -15.81
N THR A 83 3.61 3.06 -16.01
CA THR A 83 3.23 1.86 -15.28
C THR A 83 4.41 1.33 -14.49
N TYR A 84 4.16 0.93 -13.25
CA TYR A 84 5.16 0.30 -12.40
C TYR A 84 4.76 -1.14 -12.14
N PRO A 85 5.64 -2.10 -12.43
CA PRO A 85 5.29 -3.49 -12.15
C PRO A 85 5.26 -3.76 -10.65
N PHE A 86 4.53 -4.79 -10.25
CA PHE A 86 4.59 -5.22 -8.86
C PHE A 86 6.01 -5.66 -8.52
N LEU A 87 6.47 -5.23 -7.35
CA LEU A 87 7.88 -5.31 -7.04
C LEU A 87 8.34 -6.74 -6.79
N CYS A 88 7.59 -7.52 -6.04
CA CYS A 88 8.12 -8.78 -5.56
C CYS A 88 7.02 -9.72 -5.12
N LYS A 89 7.40 -10.97 -4.91
CA LYS A 89 6.59 -11.88 -4.13
C LYS A 89 7.07 -11.85 -2.69
N GLN A 90 6.21 -12.30 -1.79
CA GLN A 90 6.54 -12.30 -0.38
C GLN A 90 7.77 -13.16 -0.13
N LYS A 91 8.72 -12.61 0.60
CA LYS A 91 9.91 -13.34 1.01
C LYS A 91 9.89 -13.48 2.52
N ILE A 92 10.32 -14.61 2.99
CA ILE A 92 10.37 -14.91 4.41
C ILE A 92 11.81 -14.96 4.85
N PHE A 93 12.15 -14.21 5.89
CA PHE A 93 13.49 -14.21 6.43
C PHE A 93 13.57 -15.26 7.54
N TYR A 94 14.45 -16.22 7.36
CA TYR A 94 14.66 -17.27 8.35
C TYR A 94 15.91 -16.95 9.19
N GLU A 95 15.73 -16.95 10.50
CA GLU A 95 16.82 -16.62 11.39
C GLU A 95 17.71 -17.82 11.71
N ASN A 96 17.32 -19.01 11.31
CA ASN A 96 18.14 -20.21 11.56
C ASN A 96 18.44 -20.95 10.27
#